data_288dbe167e2e10178e31ff28fbb8527b
#
_entry.id   288dbe167e2e10178e31ff28fbb8527b
#
_cell.length_a   1.000
_cell.length_b   1.000
_cell.length_c   1.000
_cell.angle_alpha   90.00
_cell.angle_beta   90.00
_cell.angle_gamma   90.00
#
_symmetry.space_group_name_H-M   'P 1'
#
loop_
_entity.id
_entity.type
_entity.pdbx_description
1 polymer ?
#
loop_
_entity_poly.entity_id
_entity_poly.type
_entity_poly.pdbx_seq_one_letter_code
_entity_poly.pdbx_strand_id
1 'polypeptide(L)' 'MKIGILGAGNIGATAARLFVAARHDVAVSNSRGPDSLRELITELGPQAHAMTIRDAARFGSPG' A
#
# COMPACT_ATOMS: atom_id res chain seq x y z
N MET A 1 3.79 9.12 8.59
CA MET A 1 4.02 9.46 7.18
C MET A 1 3.09 8.64 6.30
N LYS A 2 2.65 9.20 5.21
CA LYS A 2 1.83 8.49 4.22
C LYS A 2 2.70 8.03 3.07
N ILE A 3 2.66 6.74 2.78
CA ILE A 3 3.52 6.15 1.76
C ILE A 3 2.66 5.42 0.74
N GLY A 4 2.83 5.77 -0.53
CA GLY A 4 2.14 5.09 -1.63
C GLY A 4 3.07 4.09 -2.30
N ILE A 5 2.63 2.85 -2.44
CA ILE A 5 3.39 1.79 -3.11
C ILE A 5 2.71 1.46 -4.43
N LEU A 6 3.41 1.69 -5.51
CA LEU A 6 2.90 1.44 -6.85
C LEU A 6 3.47 0.11 -7.36
N GLY A 7 2.61 -0.87 -7.46
CA GLY A 7 3.03 -2.21 -7.85
C GLY A 7 3.34 -3.09 -6.64
N ALA A 8 2.40 -3.94 -6.28
CA ALA A 8 2.54 -4.80 -5.10
C ALA A 8 3.00 -6.21 -5.46
N GLY A 9 4.19 -6.34 -6.03
CA GLY A 9 4.85 -7.63 -6.17
C GLY A 9 5.54 -7.99 -4.86
N ASN A 10 6.41 -9.00 -4.89
CA ASN A 10 7.11 -9.45 -3.68
C ASN A 10 7.89 -8.32 -3.02
N ILE A 11 8.54 -7.47 -3.80
CA ILE A 11 9.31 -6.35 -3.27
C ILE A 11 8.38 -5.30 -2.64
N GLY A 12 7.28 -4.98 -3.33
CA GLY A 12 6.31 -4.02 -2.81
C GLY A 12 5.65 -4.50 -1.52
N ALA A 13 5.30 -5.79 -1.46
CA ALA A 13 4.70 -6.36 -0.26
C ALA A 13 5.67 -6.32 0.92
N THR A 14 6.94 -6.62 0.68
CA THR A 14 7.97 -6.55 1.73
C THR A 14 8.14 -5.13 2.23
N ALA A 15 8.19 -4.15 1.31
CA ALA A 15 8.28 -2.75 1.68
C ALA A 15 7.08 -2.31 2.51
N ALA A 16 5.87 -2.74 2.11
CA ALA A 16 4.66 -2.41 2.85
C ALA A 16 4.71 -2.93 4.28
N ARG A 17 5.18 -4.16 4.47
CA ARG A 17 5.31 -4.73 5.80
C ARG A 17 6.26 -3.92 6.68
N LEU A 18 7.39 -3.50 6.12
CA LEU A 18 8.36 -2.71 6.85
C LEU A 18 7.80 -1.34 7.25
N PHE A 19 7.11 -0.68 6.33
CA PHE A 19 6.53 0.64 6.62
C PHE A 19 5.40 0.55 7.64
N VAL A 20 4.55 -0.46 7.56
CA VAL A 20 3.49 -0.66 8.56
C VAL A 20 4.09 -0.97 9.92
N ALA A 21 5.16 -1.77 9.97
CA ALA A 21 5.85 -2.05 11.23
C ALA A 21 6.44 -0.79 11.84
N ALA A 22 6.82 0.18 11.00
CA ALA A 22 7.31 1.48 11.46
C ALA A 22 6.18 2.47 11.74
N ARG A 23 4.93 2.01 11.66
CA ARG A 23 3.71 2.77 11.98
C ARG A 23 3.41 3.90 10.99
N HIS A 24 3.78 3.70 9.74
CA HIS A 24 3.37 4.59 8.67
C HIS A 24 2.04 4.15 8.07
N ASP A 25 1.28 5.10 7.54
CA ASP A 25 0.10 4.78 6.75
C ASP A 25 0.54 4.43 5.34
N VAL A 26 0.08 3.30 4.83
CA VAL A 26 0.54 2.76 3.55
C VAL A 26 -0.63 2.50 2.63
N ALA A 27 -0.56 3.03 1.42
CA ALA A 27 -1.49 2.70 0.34
C ALA A 27 -0.76 1.78 -0.64
N VAL A 28 -1.34 0.63 -0.91
CA VAL A 28 -0.74 -0.37 -1.81
C VAL A 28 -1.61 -0.46 -3.06
N SER A 29 -0.98 -0.54 -4.22
CA SER A 29 -1.68 -0.62 -5.49
C SER A 29 -0.99 -1.58 -6.43
N ASN A 30 -1.75 -2.07 -7.42
CA ASN A 30 -1.20 -2.86 -8.51
C ASN A 30 -2.09 -2.71 -9.74
N SER A 31 -1.66 -3.26 -10.87
CA SER A 31 -2.40 -3.16 -12.12
C SER A 31 -3.70 -3.98 -12.13
N ARG A 32 -3.85 -4.93 -11.22
CA ARG A 32 -5.06 -5.75 -11.13
C ARG A 32 -6.21 -5.05 -10.39
N GLY A 33 -5.90 -4.01 -9.63
CA GLY A 33 -6.89 -3.29 -8.86
C GLY A 33 -6.91 -3.66 -7.38
N PRO A 34 -7.64 -2.87 -6.58
CA PRO A 34 -7.62 -3.03 -5.11
C PRO A 34 -8.10 -4.38 -4.59
N ASP A 35 -9.07 -5.02 -5.27
CA ASP A 35 -9.60 -6.28 -4.78
C ASP A 35 -8.56 -7.39 -4.71
N SER A 36 -7.56 -7.36 -5.60
CA SER A 36 -6.50 -8.36 -5.62
C SER A 36 -5.55 -8.24 -4.43
N LEU A 37 -5.64 -7.14 -3.69
CA LEU A 37 -4.76 -6.86 -2.56
C LEU A 37 -5.41 -7.15 -1.22
N ARG A 38 -6.63 -7.69 -1.22
CA ARG A 38 -7.39 -7.88 0.02
C ARG A 38 -6.65 -8.71 1.07
N GLU A 39 -6.03 -9.81 0.65
CA GLU A 39 -5.31 -10.66 1.60
C GLU A 39 -4.11 -9.94 2.22
N LEU A 40 -3.37 -9.22 1.39
CA LEU A 40 -2.22 -8.45 1.87
C LEU A 40 -2.66 -7.38 2.87
N ILE A 41 -3.72 -6.66 2.56
CA ILE A 41 -4.23 -5.61 3.44
C ILE A 41 -4.69 -6.19 4.77
N THR A 42 -5.35 -7.35 4.75
CA THR A 42 -5.78 -8.02 5.98
C THR A 42 -4.56 -8.40 6.84
N GLU A 43 -3.51 -8.89 6.22
CA GLU A 43 -2.27 -9.22 6.92
C GLU A 43 -1.61 -7.99 7.53
N LEU A 44 -1.57 -6.89 6.79
CA LEU A 44 -0.89 -5.67 7.22
C LEU A 44 -1.62 -4.91 8.31
N GLY A 45 -2.95 -4.99 8.34
CA GLY A 45 -3.74 -4.36 9.37
C GLY A 45 -4.27 -2.98 9.01
N PRO A 46 -4.77 -2.23 10.00
CA PRO A 46 -5.55 -1.00 9.74
C PRO A 46 -4.76 0.17 9.18
N GLN A 47 -3.45 0.13 9.20
CA GLN A 47 -2.64 1.20 8.62
C GLN A 47 -2.41 1.02 7.11
N ALA A 48 -2.83 -0.11 6.54
CA ALA A 48 -2.66 -0.40 5.13
C ALA A 48 -3.98 -0.25 4.39
N HIS A 49 -3.93 0.31 3.19
CA HIS A 49 -5.11 0.56 2.37
C HIS A 49 -4.85 0.11 0.94
N ALA A 50 -5.82 -0.59 0.35
CA ALA A 50 -5.75 -0.97 -1.06
C ALA A 50 -6.34 0.17 -1.89
N MET A 51 -5.59 0.63 -2.87
CA MET A 51 -6.01 1.75 -3.70
C MET A 51 -5.67 1.48 -5.16
N THR A 52 -6.25 2.28 -6.06
CA THR A 52 -5.81 2.30 -7.45
C THR A 52 -4.41 2.92 -7.51
N ILE A 53 -3.70 2.69 -8.61
CA ILE A 53 -2.37 3.29 -8.79
C ILE A 53 -2.45 4.81 -8.69
N ARG A 54 -3.48 5.41 -9.30
CA ARG A 54 -3.67 6.86 -9.23
C ARG A 54 -3.84 7.36 -7.80
N ASP A 55 -4.71 6.69 -7.05
CA ASP A 55 -4.99 7.12 -5.67
C ASP A 55 -3.79 6.89 -4.75
N ALA A 56 -3.07 5.78 -4.93
CA ALA A 56 -1.88 5.51 -4.15
C ALA A 56 -0.79 6.55 -4.42
N ALA A 57 -0.64 6.98 -5.67
CA ALA A 57 0.31 8.02 -6.01
C ALA A 57 -0.02 9.33 -5.30
N ARG A 58 -1.31 9.68 -5.24
CA ARG A 58 -1.75 10.87 -4.52
C ARG A 58 -1.56 10.74 -3.02
N PHE A 59 -1.79 9.55 -2.51
CA PHE A 59 -1.69 9.28 -1.08
C PHE A 59 -0.28 9.58 -0.54
N GLY A 60 0.75 9.21 -1.28
CA GLY A 60 2.13 9.47 -0.90
C GLY A 60 2.63 10.85 -1.28
N SER A 61 1.84 11.65 -1.96
CA SER A 61 2.24 12.98 -2.42
C SER A 61 2.17 14.00 -1.27
N PRO A 62 3.14 14.90 -1.18
CA PRO A 62 3.15 15.90 -0.11
C PRO A 62 2.23 17.08 -0.33
N GLY A 63 1.47 17.09 -1.37
CA GLY A 63 0.67 18.26 -1.71
C GLY A 63 -0.77 18.23 -1.27
#